data_3be7829b90071f8dcbef98853a4355eb
#
_entry.id   3be7829b90071f8dcbef98853a4355eb
#
_cell.length_a   1.000
_cell.length_b   1.000
_cell.length_c   1.000
_cell.angle_alpha   90.00
_cell.angle_beta   90.00
_cell.angle_gamma   90.00
#
_symmetry.space_group_name_H-M   'P 1'
#
loop_
_entity.id
_entity.type
_entity.pdbx_description
1 polymer ?
#
loop_
_entity_poly.entity_id
_entity_poly.type
_entity_poly.pdbx_seq_one_letter_code
_entity_poly.pdbx_strand_id
1 'polypeptide(L)'
;LGGSTVIPEVSDAMLQANNAYIPLLELQEKAGGMIADLVNVPAAYVTSGAGSALTLATAAVMAGKDDKKIEQLPDTTGMKNEILIQKRQRYWYDRCLELAGAKLVEFGSVQKTLPEDLFNSIGPNTAAVHYFVSASEEDRRNLSLEQTIEIAHARDIPVLVDAAGQVYPLDNIGAYVRMGADFQCVATKYINAPQSTGLALGTSEMIRNISYQSFVGYEGRRVRGIGRPHKVDRQEIVGATVALRHW
;
A
#
# COMPACT_ATOMS: atom_id res chain seq x y z
N LEU A 1 -7.13 -19.83 9.04
CA LEU A 1 -7.40 -18.84 8.00
C LEU A 1 -8.86 -18.89 7.68
N GLY A 2 -9.83 -18.99 7.63
CA GLY A 2 -11.23 -19.04 7.25
C GLY A 2 -11.81 -17.71 6.72
N GLY A 3 -11.05 -16.64 6.78
CA GLY A 3 -11.50 -15.32 6.35
C GLY A 3 -12.56 -14.69 7.26
N SER A 4 -13.04 -13.55 6.85
CA SER A 4 -14.17 -12.87 7.45
C SER A 4 -15.41 -13.03 6.59
N THR A 5 -16.58 -12.99 7.21
CA THR A 5 -17.85 -12.93 6.50
C THR A 5 -18.16 -11.49 6.11
N VAL A 6 -18.73 -11.30 4.92
CA VAL A 6 -19.26 -9.99 4.52
C VAL A 6 -20.66 -9.78 5.12
N ILE A 7 -21.02 -8.54 5.36
CA ILE A 7 -22.39 -8.18 5.78
C ILE A 7 -23.36 -8.25 4.60
N PRO A 8 -24.68 -8.37 4.84
CA PRO A 8 -25.69 -8.46 3.76
C PRO A 8 -25.60 -7.33 2.74
N GLU A 9 -25.41 -6.08 3.19
CA GLU A 9 -25.30 -4.91 2.33
C GLU A 9 -24.15 -5.00 1.35
N VAL A 10 -23.01 -5.58 1.78
CA VAL A 10 -21.85 -5.83 0.91
C VAL A 10 -22.16 -6.93 -0.10
N SER A 11 -22.78 -8.04 0.34
CA SER A 11 -23.19 -9.13 -0.55
C SER A 11 -24.15 -8.67 -1.63
N ASP A 12 -25.16 -7.88 -1.27
CA ASP A 12 -26.16 -7.35 -2.19
C ASP A 12 -25.53 -6.39 -3.20
N ALA A 13 -24.63 -5.53 -2.76
CA ALA A 13 -23.91 -4.62 -3.64
C ALA A 13 -22.99 -5.37 -4.64
N MET A 14 -22.32 -6.42 -4.19
CA MET A 14 -21.52 -7.30 -5.05
C MET A 14 -22.40 -8.01 -6.10
N LEU A 15 -23.59 -8.49 -5.71
CA LEU A 15 -24.53 -9.12 -6.64
C LEU A 15 -25.02 -8.11 -7.69
N GLN A 16 -25.33 -6.87 -7.29
CA GLN A 16 -25.70 -5.81 -8.24
C GLN A 16 -24.54 -5.49 -9.19
N ALA A 17 -23.31 -5.38 -8.69
CA ALA A 17 -22.12 -5.16 -9.52
C ALA A 17 -21.89 -6.30 -10.52
N ASN A 18 -22.21 -7.56 -10.14
CA ASN A 18 -22.09 -8.72 -11.02
C ASN A 18 -23.00 -8.59 -12.26
N ASN A 19 -24.14 -7.93 -12.13
CA ASN A 19 -25.12 -7.76 -13.20
C ASN A 19 -24.87 -6.53 -14.08
N ALA A 20 -23.81 -5.77 -13.82
CA ALA A 20 -23.47 -4.56 -14.56
C ALA A 20 -22.14 -4.73 -15.31
N TYR A 21 -22.08 -4.27 -16.55
CA TYR A 21 -20.82 -4.12 -17.28
C TYR A 21 -20.26 -2.72 -17.05
N ILE A 22 -19.19 -2.63 -16.28
CA ILE A 22 -18.58 -1.34 -15.87
C ILE A 22 -17.11 -1.36 -16.27
N PRO A 23 -16.58 -0.32 -16.96
CA PRO A 23 -15.16 -0.17 -17.21
C PRO A 23 -14.38 -0.11 -15.89
N LEU A 24 -13.44 -1.04 -15.69
CA LEU A 24 -12.72 -1.16 -14.41
C LEU A 24 -11.89 0.08 -14.07
N LEU A 25 -11.35 0.79 -15.06
CA LEU A 25 -10.61 2.03 -14.83
C LEU A 25 -11.50 3.09 -14.17
N GLU A 26 -12.67 3.34 -14.76
CA GLU A 26 -13.64 4.29 -14.23
C GLU A 26 -14.16 3.89 -12.85
N LEU A 27 -14.41 2.59 -12.65
CA LEU A 27 -14.85 2.07 -11.35
C LEU A 27 -13.78 2.27 -10.27
N GLN A 28 -12.51 2.00 -10.56
CA GLN A 28 -11.40 2.22 -9.64
C GLN A 28 -11.23 3.70 -9.29
N GLU A 29 -11.34 4.59 -10.28
CA GLU A 29 -11.25 6.03 -10.05
C GLU A 29 -12.38 6.54 -9.14
N LYS A 30 -13.62 6.13 -9.41
CA LYS A 30 -14.78 6.53 -8.58
C LYS A 30 -14.74 5.93 -7.18
N ALA A 31 -14.43 4.64 -7.07
CA ALA A 31 -14.29 3.97 -5.78
C ALA A 31 -13.14 4.58 -4.97
N GLY A 32 -12.00 4.83 -5.62
CA GLY A 32 -10.85 5.48 -4.99
C GLY A 32 -11.18 6.87 -4.47
N GLY A 33 -11.91 7.69 -5.24
CA GLY A 33 -12.38 9.00 -4.79
C GLY A 33 -13.32 8.90 -3.57
N MET A 34 -14.32 8.02 -3.63
CA MET A 34 -15.24 7.81 -2.50
C MET A 34 -14.53 7.34 -1.22
N ILE A 35 -13.58 6.40 -1.36
CA ILE A 35 -12.77 5.90 -0.24
C ILE A 35 -11.91 7.02 0.34
N ALA A 36 -11.23 7.79 -0.53
CA ALA A 36 -10.38 8.89 -0.11
C ALA A 36 -11.16 9.94 0.69
N ASP A 37 -12.37 10.31 0.25
CA ASP A 37 -13.27 11.22 0.95
C ASP A 37 -13.70 10.66 2.31
N LEU A 38 -14.07 9.37 2.38
CA LEU A 38 -14.53 8.72 3.61
C LEU A 38 -13.46 8.70 4.71
N VAL A 39 -12.18 8.52 4.34
CA VAL A 39 -11.08 8.40 5.32
C VAL A 39 -10.16 9.62 5.35
N ASN A 40 -10.55 10.69 4.64
CA ASN A 40 -9.86 11.98 4.59
C ASN A 40 -8.36 11.83 4.23
N VAL A 41 -8.10 11.25 3.05
CA VAL A 41 -6.75 11.15 2.47
C VAL A 41 -6.74 11.70 1.04
N PRO A 42 -5.57 12.09 0.48
CA PRO A 42 -5.51 12.67 -0.87
C PRO A 42 -5.98 11.74 -1.99
N ALA A 43 -5.76 10.42 -1.86
CA ALA A 43 -6.17 9.43 -2.87
C ALA A 43 -6.21 8.01 -2.29
N ALA A 44 -6.97 7.13 -2.94
CA ALA A 44 -7.08 5.72 -2.59
C ALA A 44 -7.21 4.83 -3.84
N TYR A 45 -6.86 3.55 -3.69
CA TYR A 45 -6.99 2.53 -4.72
C TYR A 45 -7.36 1.18 -4.10
N VAL A 46 -8.31 0.47 -4.68
CA VAL A 46 -8.67 -0.88 -4.22
C VAL A 46 -7.72 -1.90 -4.83
N THR A 47 -7.14 -2.75 -3.99
CA THR A 47 -6.17 -3.78 -4.38
C THR A 47 -6.64 -5.18 -4.00
N SER A 48 -6.00 -6.21 -4.56
CA SER A 48 -6.23 -7.61 -4.18
C SER A 48 -5.48 -7.94 -2.87
N GLY A 49 -5.82 -7.24 -1.79
CA GLY A 49 -5.25 -7.38 -0.45
C GLY A 49 -4.09 -6.42 -0.15
N ALA A 50 -3.79 -6.26 1.14
CA ALA A 50 -2.72 -5.39 1.63
C ALA A 50 -1.33 -5.82 1.11
N GLY A 51 -1.06 -7.11 0.97
CA GLY A 51 0.19 -7.59 0.39
C GLY A 51 0.38 -7.14 -1.05
N SER A 52 -0.69 -7.18 -1.87
CA SER A 52 -0.67 -6.62 -3.22
C SER A 52 -0.47 -5.11 -3.21
N ALA A 53 -1.08 -4.39 -2.26
CA ALA A 53 -0.87 -2.96 -2.10
C ALA A 53 0.62 -2.63 -1.82
N LEU A 54 1.27 -3.40 -0.94
CA LEU A 54 2.70 -3.27 -0.64
C LEU A 54 3.58 -3.54 -1.87
N THR A 55 3.31 -4.63 -2.60
CA THR A 55 4.06 -4.97 -3.83
C THR A 55 3.92 -3.87 -4.88
N LEU A 56 2.70 -3.38 -5.13
CA LEU A 56 2.46 -2.33 -6.12
C LEU A 56 3.03 -0.97 -5.68
N ALA A 57 2.98 -0.63 -4.37
CA ALA A 57 3.60 0.58 -3.85
C ALA A 57 5.13 0.54 -3.98
N THR A 58 5.74 -0.62 -3.72
CA THR A 58 7.18 -0.83 -3.91
C THR A 58 7.58 -0.67 -5.38
N ALA A 59 6.82 -1.26 -6.29
CA ALA A 59 7.03 -1.05 -7.72
C ALA A 59 6.88 0.44 -8.12
N ALA A 60 5.88 1.12 -7.53
CA ALA A 60 5.61 2.53 -7.78
C ALA A 60 6.76 3.45 -7.37
N VAL A 61 7.39 3.22 -6.20
CA VAL A 61 8.54 4.04 -5.76
C VAL A 61 9.80 3.80 -6.59
N MET A 62 9.96 2.61 -7.18
CA MET A 62 11.11 2.26 -8.02
C MET A 62 10.96 2.73 -9.47
N ALA A 63 9.79 2.54 -10.07
CA ALA A 63 9.56 2.79 -11.49
C ALA A 63 8.78 4.09 -11.79
N GLY A 64 8.02 4.62 -10.81
CA GLY A 64 7.18 5.79 -11.01
C GLY A 64 6.21 5.61 -12.18
N LYS A 65 6.22 6.61 -13.08
CA LYS A 65 5.40 6.63 -14.32
C LYS A 65 6.16 6.21 -15.58
N ASP A 66 7.40 5.77 -15.44
CA ASP A 66 8.25 5.40 -16.58
C ASP A 66 7.89 3.99 -17.08
N ASP A 67 7.28 3.91 -18.27
CA ASP A 67 6.81 2.66 -18.86
C ASP A 67 7.92 1.64 -19.08
N LYS A 68 9.13 2.07 -19.40
CA LYS A 68 10.28 1.17 -19.58
C LYS A 68 10.70 0.53 -18.26
N LYS A 69 10.74 1.33 -17.20
CA LYS A 69 11.02 0.81 -15.84
C LYS A 69 9.91 -0.10 -15.33
N ILE A 70 8.64 0.24 -15.62
CA ILE A 70 7.49 -0.60 -15.27
C ILE A 70 7.61 -1.98 -15.94
N GLU A 71 7.95 -2.04 -17.23
CA GLU A 71 8.12 -3.29 -17.97
C GLU A 71 9.39 -4.05 -17.57
N GLN A 72 10.42 -3.35 -17.09
CA GLN A 72 11.68 -3.97 -16.66
C GLN A 72 11.53 -4.72 -15.34
N LEU A 73 10.66 -4.26 -14.42
CA LEU A 73 10.43 -4.94 -13.14
C LEU A 73 10.03 -6.42 -13.35
N PRO A 74 10.50 -7.33 -12.51
CA PRO A 74 11.24 -7.15 -11.26
C PRO A 74 12.77 -7.00 -11.42
N ASP A 75 13.31 -6.89 -12.62
CA ASP A 75 14.71 -6.51 -12.81
C ASP A 75 14.88 -5.02 -12.48
N THR A 76 15.62 -4.73 -11.41
CA THR A 76 15.84 -3.37 -10.91
C THR A 76 17.20 -2.79 -11.31
N THR A 77 17.88 -3.37 -12.33
CA THR A 77 19.15 -2.86 -12.82
C THR A 77 19.04 -1.40 -13.25
N GLY A 78 19.86 -0.53 -12.67
CA GLY A 78 19.84 0.92 -12.94
C GLY A 78 18.74 1.71 -12.26
N MET A 79 17.98 1.09 -11.33
CA MET A 79 16.96 1.76 -10.53
C MET A 79 17.39 1.88 -9.07
N LYS A 80 16.87 2.88 -8.34
CA LYS A 80 16.85 2.85 -6.88
C LYS A 80 15.99 1.68 -6.46
N ASN A 81 16.49 0.76 -5.64
CA ASN A 81 15.78 -0.47 -5.33
C ASN A 81 15.90 -0.91 -3.86
N GLU A 82 16.54 -0.08 -3.02
CA GLU A 82 16.68 -0.40 -1.61
C GLU A 82 15.48 0.16 -0.84
N ILE A 83 14.80 -0.73 -0.11
CA ILE A 83 13.76 -0.36 0.86
C ILE A 83 14.36 -0.51 2.25
N LEU A 84 14.53 0.62 2.94
CA LEU A 84 15.06 0.63 4.28
C LEU A 84 13.99 0.18 5.27
N ILE A 85 14.35 -0.69 6.21
CA ILE A 85 13.47 -1.20 7.27
C ILE A 85 14.21 -1.28 8.59
N GLN A 86 13.58 -0.83 9.68
CA GLN A 86 14.15 -1.00 11.01
C GLN A 86 14.34 -2.47 11.34
N LYS A 87 15.51 -2.86 11.81
CA LYS A 87 15.84 -4.27 12.10
C LYS A 87 14.82 -4.94 13.00
N ARG A 88 14.25 -4.21 13.95
CA ARG A 88 13.22 -4.69 14.87
C ARG A 88 11.82 -4.73 14.28
N GLN A 89 11.60 -4.11 13.13
CA GLN A 89 10.33 -4.11 12.39
C GLN A 89 10.30 -5.16 11.27
N ARG A 90 11.35 -6.01 11.14
CA ARG A 90 11.28 -7.16 10.25
C ARG A 90 10.16 -8.09 10.70
N TYR A 91 9.33 -8.53 9.77
CA TYR A 91 8.16 -9.33 10.05
C TYR A 91 7.83 -10.27 8.88
N TRP A 92 6.88 -11.16 9.10
CA TRP A 92 6.58 -12.25 8.17
C TRP A 92 6.15 -11.79 6.76
N TYR A 93 5.48 -10.65 6.64
CA TYR A 93 4.90 -10.17 5.39
C TYR A 93 5.78 -9.15 4.65
N ASP A 94 6.92 -8.77 5.18
CA ASP A 94 7.85 -7.85 4.50
C ASP A 94 8.35 -8.41 3.15
N ARG A 95 8.20 -9.73 2.96
CA ARG A 95 8.40 -10.43 1.70
C ARG A 95 7.64 -9.81 0.52
N CYS A 96 6.47 -9.19 0.76
CA CYS A 96 5.68 -8.54 -0.28
C CYS A 96 6.43 -7.39 -0.96
N LEU A 97 7.36 -6.74 -0.26
CA LEU A 97 8.18 -5.67 -0.81
C LEU A 97 9.21 -6.21 -1.83
N GLU A 98 9.77 -7.40 -1.56
CA GLU A 98 10.78 -8.02 -2.43
C GLU A 98 10.19 -8.56 -3.73
N LEU A 99 8.88 -8.85 -3.78
CA LEU A 99 8.23 -9.39 -4.98
C LEU A 99 8.31 -8.43 -6.19
N ALA A 100 8.43 -7.13 -5.93
CA ALA A 100 8.64 -6.11 -6.96
C ALA A 100 10.10 -6.02 -7.45
N GLY A 101 11.02 -6.79 -6.86
CA GLY A 101 12.46 -6.75 -7.16
C GLY A 101 13.27 -5.87 -6.20
N ALA A 102 12.65 -5.31 -5.16
CA ALA A 102 13.34 -4.50 -4.18
C ALA A 102 14.26 -5.34 -3.27
N LYS A 103 15.26 -4.69 -2.70
CA LYS A 103 16.14 -5.23 -1.67
C LYS A 103 15.79 -4.61 -0.33
N LEU A 104 15.51 -5.43 0.67
CA LEU A 104 15.33 -4.95 2.04
C LEU A 104 16.69 -4.68 2.67
N VAL A 105 16.90 -3.47 3.15
CA VAL A 105 18.12 -3.04 3.82
C VAL A 105 17.78 -2.67 5.27
N GLU A 106 18.29 -3.46 6.21
CA GLU A 106 18.07 -3.25 7.63
C GLU A 106 18.90 -2.08 8.15
N PHE A 107 18.29 -1.24 9.00
CA PHE A 107 19.00 -0.23 9.77
C PHE A 107 18.65 -0.30 11.26
N GLY A 108 19.52 0.29 12.10
CA GLY A 108 19.42 0.17 13.54
C GLY A 108 19.90 -1.18 14.07
N SER A 109 19.59 -1.49 15.31
CA SER A 109 20.01 -2.73 15.98
C SER A 109 18.82 -3.45 16.64
N VAL A 110 19.07 -4.66 17.15
CA VAL A 110 18.08 -5.40 17.97
C VAL A 110 17.83 -4.73 19.32
N GLN A 111 18.77 -3.93 19.80
CA GLN A 111 18.66 -3.21 21.07
C GLN A 111 17.85 -1.92 20.91
N LYS A 112 18.18 -1.10 19.92
CA LYS A 112 17.53 0.17 19.65
C LYS A 112 17.85 0.68 18.25
N THR A 113 16.95 1.47 17.68
CA THR A 113 17.18 2.27 16.48
C THR A 113 17.25 3.75 16.87
N LEU A 114 18.27 4.45 16.39
CA LEU A 114 18.48 5.89 16.62
C LEU A 114 18.21 6.68 15.32
N PRO A 115 17.90 7.98 15.41
CA PRO A 115 17.73 8.85 14.25
C PRO A 115 18.91 8.79 13.26
N GLU A 116 20.13 8.73 13.79
CA GLU A 116 21.37 8.67 13.01
C GLU A 116 21.48 7.37 12.22
N ASP A 117 20.90 6.26 12.71
CA ASP A 117 20.92 4.98 12.00
C ASP A 117 20.14 5.08 10.67
N LEU A 118 18.95 5.71 10.68
CA LEU A 118 18.19 5.96 9.47
C LEU A 118 18.89 6.97 8.57
N PHE A 119 19.31 8.11 9.14
CA PHE A 119 19.97 9.16 8.37
C PHE A 119 21.20 8.65 7.62
N ASN A 120 22.04 7.83 8.25
CA ASN A 120 23.25 7.27 7.66
C ASN A 120 22.97 6.11 6.67
N SER A 121 21.81 5.47 6.77
CA SER A 121 21.43 4.37 5.87
C SER A 121 20.82 4.86 4.56
N ILE A 122 20.33 6.11 4.50
CA ILE A 122 19.81 6.69 3.26
C ILE A 122 20.98 6.95 2.30
N GLY A 123 20.96 6.24 1.17
CA GLY A 123 21.99 6.30 0.13
C GLY A 123 21.42 6.51 -1.28
N PRO A 124 22.28 6.51 -2.29
CA PRO A 124 21.87 6.78 -3.68
C PRO A 124 20.91 5.74 -4.26
N ASN A 125 20.88 4.53 -3.69
CA ASN A 125 20.01 3.44 -4.12
C ASN A 125 18.72 3.35 -3.31
N THR A 126 18.53 4.19 -2.29
CA THR A 126 17.33 4.18 -1.45
C THR A 126 16.13 4.63 -2.26
N ALA A 127 15.11 3.76 -2.36
CA ALA A 127 13.84 4.02 -3.04
C ALA A 127 12.74 4.46 -2.06
N ALA A 128 12.72 3.88 -0.84
CA ALA A 128 11.75 4.24 0.20
C ALA A 128 12.23 3.75 1.57
N VAL A 129 11.55 4.25 2.62
CA VAL A 129 11.59 3.66 3.98
C VAL A 129 10.28 2.93 4.21
N HIS A 130 10.35 1.69 4.68
CA HIS A 130 9.18 0.92 5.10
C HIS A 130 9.01 1.00 6.62
N TYR A 131 7.77 1.22 7.06
CA TYR A 131 7.38 1.25 8.45
C TYR A 131 6.25 0.25 8.70
N PHE A 132 6.46 -0.70 9.61
CA PHE A 132 5.44 -1.64 10.03
C PHE A 132 4.76 -1.19 11.32
N VAL A 133 3.44 -1.05 11.29
CA VAL A 133 2.63 -0.75 12.47
C VAL A 133 2.15 -2.05 13.09
N SER A 134 2.75 -2.45 14.22
CA SER A 134 2.33 -3.62 14.97
C SER A 134 0.97 -3.39 15.66
N ALA A 135 0.20 -4.47 15.82
CA ALA A 135 -1.01 -4.46 16.63
C ALA A 135 -0.72 -4.45 18.14
N SER A 136 0.51 -4.73 18.55
CA SER A 136 0.98 -4.60 19.93
C SER A 136 1.40 -3.16 20.23
N GLU A 137 1.59 -2.84 21.52
CA GLU A 137 2.09 -1.53 21.95
C GLU A 137 3.33 -1.11 21.14
N GLU A 138 3.42 0.20 20.90
CA GLU A 138 4.56 0.79 20.20
C GLU A 138 5.89 0.44 20.91
N ASP A 139 6.77 -0.21 20.19
CA ASP A 139 8.10 -0.54 20.73
C ASP A 139 8.99 0.69 20.73
N ARG A 140 9.12 1.35 21.88
CA ARG A 140 9.94 2.57 22.08
C ARG A 140 11.42 2.41 21.75
N ARG A 141 11.85 1.21 21.39
CA ARG A 141 13.22 0.97 20.89
C ARG A 141 13.32 1.20 19.38
N ASN A 142 12.21 1.34 18.69
CA ASN A 142 12.18 1.79 17.31
C ASN A 142 12.12 3.32 17.24
N LEU A 143 12.47 3.86 16.08
CA LEU A 143 12.05 5.22 15.74
C LEU A 143 10.53 5.26 15.64
N SER A 144 9.92 6.33 16.10
CA SER A 144 8.50 6.56 15.84
C SER A 144 8.26 6.81 14.34
N LEU A 145 7.00 6.71 13.93
CA LEU A 145 6.64 7.00 12.53
C LEU A 145 6.93 8.46 12.19
N GLU A 146 6.63 9.39 13.10
CA GLU A 146 6.88 10.82 12.90
C GLU A 146 8.36 11.09 12.67
N GLN A 147 9.24 10.54 13.51
CA GLN A 147 10.69 10.68 13.34
C GLN A 147 11.16 10.07 12.01
N THR A 148 10.58 8.91 11.64
CA THR A 148 10.91 8.24 10.38
C THR A 148 10.51 9.10 9.18
N ILE A 149 9.32 9.70 9.19
CA ILE A 149 8.83 10.61 8.15
C ILE A 149 9.74 11.85 8.05
N GLU A 150 10.00 12.49 9.16
CA GLU A 150 10.84 13.70 9.20
C GLU A 150 12.22 13.47 8.57
N ILE A 151 12.89 12.39 8.98
CA ILE A 151 14.24 12.07 8.48
C ILE A 151 14.22 11.67 7.00
N ALA A 152 13.26 10.85 6.59
CA ALA A 152 13.15 10.38 5.22
C ALA A 152 12.82 11.54 4.26
N HIS A 153 11.83 12.36 4.60
CA HIS A 153 11.40 13.50 3.79
C HIS A 153 12.47 14.60 3.69
N ALA A 154 13.31 14.79 4.71
CA ALA A 154 14.47 15.68 4.61
C ALA A 154 15.49 15.28 3.52
N ARG A 155 15.34 14.07 2.96
CA ARG A 155 16.16 13.49 1.89
C ARG A 155 15.34 13.12 0.65
N ASP A 156 14.10 13.60 0.53
CA ASP A 156 13.17 13.28 -0.57
C ASP A 156 12.92 11.77 -0.73
N ILE A 157 12.91 11.02 0.37
CA ILE A 157 12.64 9.58 0.40
C ILE A 157 11.22 9.33 0.93
N PRO A 158 10.34 8.65 0.16
CA PRO A 158 8.99 8.35 0.60
C PRO A 158 8.94 7.29 1.72
N VAL A 159 7.88 7.38 2.55
CA VAL A 159 7.61 6.43 3.64
C VAL A 159 6.39 5.59 3.33
N LEU A 160 6.58 4.26 3.30
CA LEU A 160 5.55 3.26 3.04
C LEU A 160 5.14 2.60 4.36
N VAL A 161 3.87 2.75 4.76
CA VAL A 161 3.36 2.21 6.01
C VAL A 161 2.52 0.95 5.77
N ASP A 162 2.94 -0.17 6.37
CA ASP A 162 2.08 -1.35 6.50
C ASP A 162 1.27 -1.25 7.79
N ALA A 163 -0.02 -0.97 7.63
CA ALA A 163 -1.01 -0.91 8.68
C ALA A 163 -2.19 -1.86 8.38
N ALA A 164 -1.89 -3.00 7.76
CA ALA A 164 -2.91 -3.93 7.26
C ALA A 164 -3.97 -4.30 8.28
N GLY A 165 -3.61 -4.44 9.56
CA GLY A 165 -4.52 -4.79 10.65
C GLY A 165 -5.04 -3.61 11.48
N GLN A 166 -4.63 -2.39 11.17
CA GLN A 166 -4.95 -1.20 11.97
C GLN A 166 -6.23 -0.53 11.45
N VAL A 167 -7.37 -1.14 11.72
CA VAL A 167 -8.69 -0.68 11.23
C VAL A 167 -9.59 -0.16 12.34
N TYR A 168 -9.19 -0.30 13.60
CA TYR A 168 -9.95 0.17 14.74
C TYR A 168 -9.07 0.98 15.73
N PRO A 169 -9.55 2.15 16.17
CA PRO A 169 -10.77 2.84 15.74
C PRO A 169 -10.73 3.20 14.25
N LEU A 170 -11.88 3.55 13.66
CA LEU A 170 -12.01 3.88 12.22
C LEU A 170 -10.98 4.90 11.75
N ASP A 171 -10.66 5.88 12.60
CA ASP A 171 -9.68 6.94 12.31
C ASP A 171 -8.27 6.41 11.98
N ASN A 172 -7.94 5.16 12.33
CA ASN A 172 -6.68 4.54 11.95
C ASN A 172 -6.58 4.32 10.43
N ILE A 173 -7.72 4.16 9.74
CA ILE A 173 -7.74 4.07 8.28
C ILE A 173 -7.45 5.46 7.71
N GLY A 174 -6.28 5.61 7.12
CA GLY A 174 -5.77 6.88 6.61
C GLY A 174 -4.97 7.71 7.61
N ALA A 175 -4.93 7.35 8.90
CA ALA A 175 -4.23 8.13 9.93
C ALA A 175 -2.75 8.37 9.57
N TYR A 176 -2.07 7.34 9.10
CA TYR A 176 -0.62 7.44 8.83
C TYR A 176 -0.32 8.31 7.60
N VAL A 177 -1.23 8.35 6.62
CA VAL A 177 -1.16 9.31 5.51
C VAL A 177 -1.38 10.74 6.02
N ARG A 178 -2.36 10.95 6.91
CA ARG A 178 -2.60 12.26 7.53
C ARG A 178 -1.44 12.72 8.43
N MET A 179 -0.64 11.79 8.99
CA MET A 179 0.60 12.08 9.70
C MET A 179 1.75 12.48 8.76
N GLY A 180 1.61 12.26 7.47
CA GLY A 180 2.60 12.62 6.46
C GLY A 180 3.24 11.43 5.72
N ALA A 181 2.87 10.19 6.01
CA ALA A 181 3.35 9.05 5.22
C ALA A 181 2.83 9.14 3.77
N ASP A 182 3.63 8.67 2.82
CA ASP A 182 3.27 8.71 1.40
C ASP A 182 2.28 7.60 1.01
N PHE A 183 2.25 6.54 1.81
CA PHE A 183 1.42 5.36 1.57
C PHE A 183 1.05 4.67 2.89
N GLN A 184 -0.16 4.15 2.94
CA GLN A 184 -0.67 3.24 3.96
C GLN A 184 -1.44 2.11 3.28
N CYS A 185 -1.19 0.84 3.64
CA CYS A 185 -2.06 -0.26 3.23
C CYS A 185 -3.01 -0.68 4.36
N VAL A 186 -4.17 -1.20 3.95
CA VAL A 186 -5.20 -1.77 4.84
C VAL A 186 -5.71 -3.07 4.25
N ALA A 187 -5.91 -4.10 5.09
CA ALA A 187 -6.59 -5.33 4.70
C ALA A 187 -8.08 -5.23 5.05
N THR A 188 -8.93 -5.11 4.05
CA THR A 188 -10.35 -4.81 4.24
C THR A 188 -11.18 -5.98 4.77
N LYS A 189 -10.60 -7.19 4.83
CA LYS A 189 -11.24 -8.33 5.53
C LYS A 189 -11.60 -8.02 6.99
N TYR A 190 -10.91 -7.09 7.62
CA TYR A 190 -11.17 -6.69 9.02
C TYR A 190 -12.34 -5.71 9.17
N ILE A 191 -12.86 -5.19 8.06
CA ILE A 191 -14.01 -4.29 8.00
C ILE A 191 -15.19 -4.94 7.26
N ASN A 192 -15.32 -6.26 7.31
CA ASN A 192 -16.39 -7.04 6.67
C ASN A 192 -16.49 -6.90 5.15
N ALA A 193 -15.40 -6.53 4.49
CA ALA A 193 -15.27 -6.53 3.04
C ALA A 193 -14.88 -7.92 2.49
N PRO A 194 -14.92 -8.14 1.17
CA PRO A 194 -14.41 -9.36 0.58
C PRO A 194 -12.99 -9.66 1.04
N GLN A 195 -12.74 -10.92 1.42
CA GLN A 195 -11.50 -11.34 2.11
C GLN A 195 -10.22 -11.02 1.33
N SER A 196 -10.28 -11.09 0.01
CA SER A 196 -9.15 -10.87 -0.89
C SER A 196 -8.84 -9.39 -1.15
N THR A 197 -9.63 -8.46 -0.60
CA THR A 197 -9.46 -7.04 -0.88
C THR A 197 -8.60 -6.30 0.14
N GLY A 198 -8.00 -5.22 -0.30
CA GLY A 198 -7.24 -4.27 0.50
C GLY A 198 -7.30 -2.87 -0.09
N LEU A 199 -6.84 -1.90 0.66
CA LEU A 199 -6.73 -0.50 0.22
C LEU A 199 -5.28 -0.08 0.19
N ALA A 200 -4.92 0.65 -0.86
CA ALA A 200 -3.77 1.54 -0.93
C ALA A 200 -4.27 2.96 -0.73
N LEU A 201 -3.82 3.62 0.31
CA LEU A 201 -4.13 5.01 0.68
C LEU A 201 -2.86 5.81 0.58
N GLY A 202 -2.88 7.06 0.11
CA GLY A 202 -1.64 7.81 0.02
C GLY A 202 -1.76 9.15 -0.68
N THR A 203 -0.59 9.71 -1.01
CA THR A 203 -0.52 10.91 -1.83
C THR A 203 -1.07 10.65 -3.22
N SER A 204 -1.59 11.69 -3.87
CA SER A 204 -2.15 11.57 -5.23
C SER A 204 -1.12 11.04 -6.23
N GLU A 205 0.16 11.38 -6.05
CA GLU A 205 1.24 10.87 -6.89
C GLU A 205 1.48 9.37 -6.65
N MET A 206 1.58 8.96 -5.39
CA MET A 206 1.79 7.55 -5.01
C MET A 206 0.68 6.67 -5.56
N ILE A 207 -0.57 7.05 -5.34
CA ILE A 207 -1.72 6.26 -5.80
C ILE A 207 -1.81 6.20 -7.33
N ARG A 208 -1.50 7.30 -8.02
CA ARG A 208 -1.39 7.28 -9.49
C ARG A 208 -0.30 6.35 -9.98
N ASN A 209 0.89 6.36 -9.35
CA ASN A 209 1.97 5.45 -9.70
C ASN A 209 1.60 3.98 -9.42
N ILE A 210 0.87 3.71 -8.32
CA ILE A 210 0.30 2.39 -8.03
C ILE A 210 -0.69 1.97 -9.12
N SER A 211 -1.56 2.85 -9.58
CA SER A 211 -2.52 2.54 -10.65
C SER A 211 -1.82 2.13 -11.95
N TYR A 212 -0.67 2.72 -12.26
CA TYR A 212 0.15 2.33 -13.42
C TYR A 212 0.75 0.93 -13.30
N GLN A 213 1.10 0.50 -12.08
CA GLN A 213 1.61 -0.84 -11.80
C GLN A 213 0.52 -1.90 -11.75
N SER A 214 -0.76 -1.51 -11.58
CA SER A 214 -1.88 -2.40 -11.31
C SER A 214 -2.27 -3.25 -12.52
N PHE A 215 -3.16 -4.23 -12.28
CA PHE A 215 -3.82 -5.00 -13.34
C PHE A 215 -4.56 -4.10 -14.35
N VAL A 216 -5.28 -3.09 -13.86
CA VAL A 216 -6.02 -2.16 -14.73
C VAL A 216 -5.06 -1.29 -15.54
N GLY A 217 -3.95 -0.85 -14.93
CA GLY A 217 -2.88 -0.14 -15.62
C GLY A 217 -2.24 -0.99 -16.73
N TYR A 218 -1.98 -2.26 -16.47
CA TYR A 218 -1.45 -3.20 -17.45
C TYR A 218 -2.36 -3.30 -18.69
N GLU A 219 -3.66 -3.56 -18.48
CA GLU A 219 -4.59 -3.76 -19.60
C GLU A 219 -4.94 -2.45 -20.32
N GLY A 220 -5.16 -1.38 -19.57
CA GLY A 220 -5.59 -0.08 -20.12
C GLY A 220 -4.47 0.65 -20.87
N ARG A 221 -3.24 0.57 -20.39
CA ARG A 221 -2.08 1.26 -20.97
C ARG A 221 -1.26 0.39 -21.92
N ARG A 222 -1.52 -0.92 -21.96
CA ARG A 222 -0.71 -1.90 -22.72
C ARG A 222 0.76 -1.94 -22.30
N VAL A 223 1.05 -1.68 -20.99
CA VAL A 223 2.38 -1.73 -20.39
C VAL A 223 2.47 -2.98 -19.51
N ARG A 224 3.45 -3.83 -19.77
CA ARG A 224 3.59 -5.17 -19.15
C ARG A 224 4.20 -5.12 -17.75
N GLY A 225 3.54 -4.44 -16.81
CA GLY A 225 3.97 -4.34 -15.42
C GLY A 225 3.70 -5.61 -14.59
N ILE A 226 4.30 -5.67 -13.40
CA ILE A 226 4.19 -6.81 -12.47
C ILE A 226 2.80 -7.00 -11.88
N GLY A 227 1.94 -6.00 -11.95
CA GLY A 227 0.61 -6.02 -11.33
C GLY A 227 -0.42 -6.89 -12.05
N ARG A 228 -0.09 -7.49 -13.21
CA ARG A 228 -1.01 -8.34 -13.97
C ARG A 228 -1.67 -9.46 -13.15
N PRO A 229 -0.98 -10.19 -12.27
CA PRO A 229 -1.57 -11.21 -11.40
C PRO A 229 -2.35 -10.63 -10.20
N HIS A 230 -2.16 -9.37 -9.84
CA HIS A 230 -2.81 -8.70 -8.71
C HIS A 230 -4.20 -8.17 -9.11
N LYS A 231 -5.06 -9.06 -9.61
CA LYS A 231 -6.40 -8.69 -10.05
C LYS A 231 -7.31 -8.40 -8.87
N VAL A 232 -8.17 -7.42 -9.09
CA VAL A 232 -9.36 -7.15 -8.28
C VAL A 232 -10.51 -6.95 -9.26
N ASP A 233 -11.64 -7.60 -9.02
CA ASP A 233 -12.79 -7.50 -9.91
C ASP A 233 -13.77 -6.40 -9.46
N ARG A 234 -14.80 -6.15 -10.29
CA ARG A 234 -15.80 -5.10 -9.99
C ARG A 234 -16.60 -5.39 -8.74
N GLN A 235 -16.89 -6.66 -8.46
CA GLN A 235 -17.63 -7.06 -7.26
C GLN A 235 -16.80 -6.76 -6.01
N GLU A 236 -15.51 -7.06 -6.05
CA GLU A 236 -14.57 -6.80 -4.96
C GLU A 236 -14.36 -5.30 -4.73
N ILE A 237 -14.24 -4.50 -5.80
CA ILE A 237 -14.09 -3.04 -5.70
C ILE A 237 -15.33 -2.42 -5.05
N VAL A 238 -16.53 -2.79 -5.52
CA VAL A 238 -17.79 -2.32 -4.95
C VAL A 238 -17.95 -2.80 -3.51
N GLY A 239 -17.68 -4.08 -3.25
CA GLY A 239 -17.76 -4.68 -1.93
C GLY A 239 -16.87 -4.00 -0.90
N ALA A 240 -15.62 -3.70 -1.25
CA ALA A 240 -14.68 -2.99 -0.37
C ALA A 240 -15.16 -1.56 -0.07
N THR A 241 -15.70 -0.85 -1.07
CA THR A 241 -16.21 0.52 -0.91
C THR A 241 -17.45 0.55 -0.02
N VAL A 242 -18.40 -0.37 -0.24
CA VAL A 242 -19.62 -0.47 0.58
C VAL A 242 -19.30 -0.87 2.01
N ALA A 243 -18.39 -1.84 2.20
CA ALA A 243 -17.97 -2.25 3.54
C ALA A 243 -17.40 -1.07 4.34
N LEU A 244 -16.53 -0.25 3.75
CA LEU A 244 -15.96 0.92 4.43
C LEU A 244 -17.02 1.97 4.80
N ARG A 245 -18.09 2.11 4.02
CA ARG A 245 -19.20 3.02 4.34
C ARG A 245 -20.04 2.56 5.53
N HIS A 246 -20.07 1.27 5.79
CA HIS A 246 -20.82 0.65 6.88
C HIS A 246 -19.98 0.40 8.14
N TRP A 247 -18.66 0.51 8.02
CA TRP A 247 -17.71 0.34 9.12
C TRP A 247 -17.65 1.56 10.04
#